data_d927773fe31c562ae9f2d7518e50ddbf
#
_entry.id   d927773fe31c562ae9f2d7518e50ddbf
#
_cell.length_a   1.000
_cell.length_b   1.000
_cell.length_c   1.000
_cell.angle_alpha   90.00
_cell.angle_beta   90.00
_cell.angle_gamma   90.00
#
_symmetry.space_group_name_H-M   'P 1'
#
loop_
_entity.id
_entity.type
_entity.pdbx_description
1 polymer ?
#
loop_
_entity_poly.entity_id
_entity_poly.type
_entity_poly.pdbx_seq_one_letter_code
_entity_poly.pdbx_strand_id
1 'polypeptide(L)'
;MTQQRQIGPRFAFACAGAGVAIASAGASAVLLPAAGSWAACIAAGTMVAVVGLGLPAMQRAHPHGTLGPANVVTLLRAGIVALVAAALTLPQGLAGAPMLAWTMVAIVSCGLALDGVDGWLARRTGLSSAFGARFDMEVDAALAACLCLLVILSGKAGLWLLPLGFLRYVWVAAGMALPWLTGALPERPSRKLVCVVQIGALTALLAPVLLPPWSAILALVAMIALVWSFAVDALWLWRRHRP
;
A
#
# COMPACT_ATOMS: atom_id res chain seq x y z
N MET A 1 -26.14 -34.74 -10.31
CA MET A 1 -25.79 -33.60 -9.43
C MET A 1 -24.28 -33.44 -9.52
N THR A 2 -23.80 -32.52 -10.35
CA THR A 2 -22.37 -32.22 -10.56
C THR A 2 -21.87 -31.44 -9.35
N GLN A 3 -21.07 -32.09 -8.51
CA GLN A 3 -20.32 -31.43 -7.44
C GLN A 3 -19.33 -30.45 -8.09
N GLN A 4 -19.73 -29.18 -8.22
CA GLN A 4 -18.76 -28.12 -8.54
C GLN A 4 -17.69 -28.13 -7.44
N ARG A 5 -16.47 -28.57 -7.80
CA ARG A 5 -15.29 -28.41 -6.94
C ARG A 5 -15.13 -26.93 -6.66
N GLN A 6 -15.60 -26.49 -5.50
CA GLN A 6 -15.33 -25.12 -5.07
C GLN A 6 -13.82 -24.94 -4.96
N ILE A 7 -13.28 -24.05 -5.77
CA ILE A 7 -11.87 -23.66 -5.74
C ILE A 7 -11.61 -23.06 -4.35
N GLY A 8 -10.74 -23.70 -3.59
CA GLY A 8 -10.41 -23.23 -2.24
C GLY A 8 -9.83 -21.81 -2.26
N PRO A 9 -10.06 -21.00 -1.20
CA PRO A 9 -9.68 -19.58 -1.17
C PRO A 9 -8.19 -19.36 -1.40
N ARG A 10 -7.33 -20.29 -0.98
CA ARG A 10 -5.87 -20.23 -1.18
C ARG A 10 -5.48 -20.36 -2.64
N PHE A 11 -6.09 -21.33 -3.33
CA PHE A 11 -5.83 -21.52 -4.76
C PHE A 11 -6.34 -20.33 -5.56
N ALA A 12 -7.52 -19.81 -5.22
CA ALA A 12 -8.06 -18.60 -5.83
C ALA A 12 -7.14 -17.38 -5.58
N PHE A 13 -6.59 -17.22 -4.37
CA PHE A 13 -5.64 -16.16 -4.05
C PHE A 13 -4.34 -16.28 -4.84
N ALA A 14 -3.77 -17.51 -4.93
CA ALA A 14 -2.56 -17.76 -5.71
C ALA A 14 -2.77 -17.50 -7.21
N CYS A 15 -3.88 -17.97 -7.79
CA CYS A 15 -4.20 -17.74 -9.20
C CYS A 15 -4.46 -16.27 -9.51
N ALA A 16 -5.23 -15.57 -8.68
CA ALA A 16 -5.46 -14.14 -8.83
C ALA A 16 -4.17 -13.36 -8.70
N GLY A 17 -3.34 -13.69 -7.69
CA GLY A 17 -2.04 -13.08 -7.49
C GLY A 17 -1.08 -13.31 -8.66
N ALA A 18 -1.05 -14.51 -9.24
CA ALA A 18 -0.25 -14.81 -10.44
C ALA A 18 -0.74 -14.00 -11.65
N GLY A 19 -2.04 -13.87 -11.86
CA GLY A 19 -2.60 -13.02 -12.92
C GLY A 19 -2.21 -11.56 -12.77
N VAL A 20 -2.29 -11.02 -11.55
CA VAL A 20 -1.86 -9.64 -11.25
C VAL A 20 -0.34 -9.48 -11.40
N ALA A 21 0.46 -10.50 -11.04
CA ALA A 21 1.91 -10.48 -11.24
C ALA A 21 2.28 -10.37 -12.73
N ILE A 22 1.63 -11.17 -13.59
CA ILE A 22 1.85 -11.11 -15.04
C ILE A 22 1.43 -9.74 -15.59
N ALA A 23 0.27 -9.24 -15.17
CA ALA A 23 -0.24 -7.95 -15.62
C ALA A 23 0.66 -6.79 -15.18
N SER A 24 1.13 -6.77 -13.93
CA SER A 24 2.01 -5.71 -13.42
C SER A 24 3.41 -5.77 -14.05
N ALA A 25 3.96 -6.97 -14.27
CA ALA A 25 5.23 -7.14 -14.97
C ALA A 25 5.12 -6.69 -16.45
N GLY A 26 4.04 -7.07 -17.14
CA GLY A 26 3.77 -6.61 -18.50
C GLY A 26 3.58 -5.10 -18.60
N ALA A 27 2.79 -4.53 -17.68
CA ALA A 27 2.58 -3.09 -17.62
C ALA A 27 3.90 -2.34 -17.33
N SER A 28 4.75 -2.84 -16.42
CA SER A 28 6.04 -2.22 -16.14
C SER A 28 6.99 -2.28 -17.35
N ALA A 29 7.01 -3.39 -18.09
CA ALA A 29 7.82 -3.50 -19.30
C ALA A 29 7.41 -2.48 -20.38
N VAL A 30 6.10 -2.19 -20.49
CA VAL A 30 5.57 -1.22 -21.47
C VAL A 30 5.75 0.21 -21.00
N LEU A 31 5.45 0.50 -19.72
CA LEU A 31 5.46 1.86 -19.17
C LEU A 31 6.86 2.36 -18.78
N LEU A 32 7.77 1.43 -18.46
CA LEU A 32 9.11 1.73 -17.95
C LEU A 32 10.23 1.17 -18.85
N PRO A 33 10.23 1.46 -20.16
CA PRO A 33 11.21 0.87 -21.09
C PRO A 33 12.65 1.28 -20.73
N ALA A 34 12.84 2.46 -20.14
CA ALA A 34 14.14 2.94 -19.69
C ALA A 34 14.74 2.13 -18.53
N ALA A 35 13.92 1.42 -17.77
CA ALA A 35 14.35 0.53 -16.69
C ALA A 35 14.72 -0.89 -17.17
N GLY A 36 14.50 -1.17 -18.45
CA GLY A 36 14.80 -2.48 -19.04
C GLY A 36 14.03 -3.63 -18.38
N SER A 37 14.60 -4.83 -18.41
CA SER A 37 13.99 -6.02 -17.80
C SER A 37 13.86 -5.96 -16.28
N TRP A 38 14.65 -5.11 -15.61
CA TRP A 38 14.61 -4.98 -14.16
C TRP A 38 13.25 -4.52 -13.63
N ALA A 39 12.57 -3.64 -14.37
CA ALA A 39 11.22 -3.20 -14.00
C ALA A 39 10.25 -4.39 -13.90
N ALA A 40 10.22 -5.26 -14.90
CA ALA A 40 9.38 -6.46 -14.89
C ALA A 40 9.77 -7.44 -13.78
N CYS A 41 11.08 -7.64 -13.55
CA CYS A 41 11.58 -8.49 -12.47
C CYS A 41 11.16 -7.98 -11.09
N ILE A 42 11.28 -6.67 -10.82
CA ILE A 42 10.86 -6.07 -9.54
C ILE A 42 9.35 -6.16 -9.36
N ALA A 43 8.57 -5.86 -10.40
CA ALA A 43 7.11 -6.00 -10.32
C ALA A 43 6.69 -7.44 -10.02
N ALA A 44 7.23 -8.41 -10.74
CA ALA A 44 6.96 -9.83 -10.50
C ALA A 44 7.43 -10.28 -9.12
N GLY A 45 8.65 -9.91 -8.71
CA GLY A 45 9.21 -10.23 -7.38
C GLY A 45 8.36 -9.65 -6.24
N THR A 46 7.89 -8.42 -6.37
CA THR A 46 6.98 -7.78 -5.41
C THR A 46 5.70 -8.60 -5.27
N MET A 47 5.08 -9.01 -6.36
CA MET A 47 3.86 -9.82 -6.33
C MET A 47 4.10 -11.23 -5.77
N VAL A 48 5.24 -11.85 -6.09
CA VAL A 48 5.64 -13.13 -5.49
C VAL A 48 5.77 -13.00 -3.97
N ALA A 49 6.37 -11.92 -3.48
CA ALA A 49 6.46 -11.64 -2.05
C ALA A 49 5.08 -11.44 -1.42
N VAL A 50 4.19 -10.65 -2.06
CA VAL A 50 2.82 -10.43 -1.60
C VAL A 50 2.05 -11.74 -1.48
N VAL A 51 2.09 -12.58 -2.50
CA VAL A 51 1.41 -13.89 -2.49
C VAL A 51 2.06 -14.83 -1.48
N GLY A 52 3.39 -14.89 -1.45
CA GLY A 52 4.15 -15.76 -0.55
C GLY A 52 3.90 -15.46 0.93
N LEU A 53 3.80 -14.18 1.30
CA LEU A 53 3.47 -13.75 2.67
C LEU A 53 1.96 -13.83 2.96
N GLY A 54 1.13 -13.58 1.94
CA GLY A 54 -0.33 -13.60 2.07
C GLY A 54 -0.90 -15.00 2.29
N LEU A 55 -0.36 -16.03 1.62
CA LEU A 55 -0.88 -17.40 1.71
C LEU A 55 -0.85 -17.97 3.15
N PRO A 56 0.27 -17.93 3.90
CA PRO A 56 0.29 -18.42 5.27
C PRO A 56 -0.54 -17.53 6.23
N ALA A 57 -0.62 -16.23 5.97
CA ALA A 57 -1.48 -15.32 6.75
C ALA A 57 -2.96 -15.63 6.55
N MET A 58 -3.37 -15.91 5.31
CA MET A 58 -4.73 -16.34 4.97
C MET A 58 -5.10 -17.65 5.67
N GLN A 59 -4.18 -18.60 5.75
CA GLN A 59 -4.42 -19.88 6.44
C GLN A 59 -4.82 -19.70 7.90
N ARG A 60 -4.23 -18.70 8.56
CA ARG A 60 -4.42 -18.47 10.00
C ARG A 60 -5.64 -17.61 10.34
N ALA A 61 -6.05 -16.73 9.43
CA ALA A 61 -6.95 -15.62 9.76
C ALA A 61 -8.11 -15.41 8.78
N HIS A 62 -8.33 -16.32 7.80
CA HIS A 62 -9.43 -16.25 6.84
C HIS A 62 -10.40 -17.41 7.06
N PRO A 63 -11.58 -17.16 7.70
CA PRO A 63 -12.51 -18.22 8.07
C PRO A 63 -13.45 -18.67 6.92
N HIS A 64 -13.46 -17.91 5.79
CA HIS A 64 -14.42 -18.13 4.71
C HIS A 64 -13.93 -19.15 3.70
N GLY A 65 -14.85 -19.91 3.09
CA GLY A 65 -14.56 -20.91 2.04
C GLY A 65 -14.23 -20.30 0.67
N THR A 66 -14.37 -18.98 0.51
CA THR A 66 -14.12 -18.23 -0.74
C THR A 66 -13.19 -17.05 -0.47
N LEU A 67 -12.41 -16.62 -1.49
CA LEU A 67 -11.47 -15.49 -1.37
C LEU A 67 -12.16 -14.17 -1.00
N GLY A 68 -13.37 -13.98 -1.49
CA GLY A 68 -14.12 -12.73 -1.35
C GLY A 68 -13.63 -11.62 -2.31
N PRO A 69 -14.58 -10.82 -2.84
CA PRO A 69 -14.25 -9.80 -3.85
C PRO A 69 -13.37 -8.67 -3.29
N ALA A 70 -13.49 -8.33 -2.01
CA ALA A 70 -12.64 -7.32 -1.38
C ALA A 70 -11.16 -7.71 -1.45
N ASN A 71 -10.80 -8.97 -1.15
CA ASN A 71 -9.41 -9.43 -1.24
C ASN A 71 -8.87 -9.42 -2.68
N VAL A 72 -9.74 -9.58 -3.69
CA VAL A 72 -9.36 -9.45 -5.11
C VAL A 72 -9.01 -7.99 -5.41
N VAL A 73 -9.82 -7.04 -4.94
CA VAL A 73 -9.52 -5.60 -5.11
C VAL A 73 -8.20 -5.23 -4.44
N THR A 74 -7.95 -5.72 -3.22
CA THR A 74 -6.66 -5.51 -2.54
C THR A 74 -5.49 -6.13 -3.31
N LEU A 75 -5.66 -7.30 -3.95
CA LEU A 75 -4.64 -7.88 -4.85
C LEU A 75 -4.37 -6.97 -6.07
N LEU A 76 -5.39 -6.39 -6.68
CA LEU A 76 -5.22 -5.43 -7.78
C LEU A 76 -4.43 -4.21 -7.31
N ARG A 77 -4.72 -3.70 -6.10
CA ARG A 77 -3.96 -2.60 -5.48
C ARG A 77 -2.50 -3.01 -5.20
N ALA A 78 -2.25 -4.25 -4.79
CA ALA A 78 -0.89 -4.78 -4.68
C ALA A 78 -0.15 -4.79 -6.03
N GLY A 79 -0.86 -5.00 -7.14
CA GLY A 79 -0.30 -4.84 -8.49
C GLY A 79 0.13 -3.40 -8.79
N ILE A 80 -0.60 -2.40 -8.28
CA ILE A 80 -0.20 -0.99 -8.36
C ILE A 80 1.06 -0.75 -7.53
N VAL A 81 1.15 -1.32 -6.31
CA VAL A 81 2.39 -1.26 -5.51
C VAL A 81 3.56 -1.85 -6.29
N ALA A 82 3.37 -3.00 -6.94
CA ALA A 82 4.41 -3.64 -7.75
C ALA A 82 4.88 -2.75 -8.91
N LEU A 83 3.96 -2.04 -9.57
CA LEU A 83 4.27 -1.10 -10.63
C LEU A 83 5.05 0.13 -10.10
N VAL A 84 4.64 0.70 -8.97
CA VAL A 84 5.35 1.82 -8.33
C VAL A 84 6.74 1.37 -7.85
N ALA A 85 6.86 0.16 -7.29
CA ALA A 85 8.15 -0.43 -6.92
C ALA A 85 9.06 -0.62 -8.14
N ALA A 86 8.51 -1.06 -9.28
CA ALA A 86 9.25 -1.14 -10.53
C ALA A 86 9.77 0.23 -11.00
N ALA A 87 9.02 1.31 -10.80
CA ALA A 87 9.46 2.66 -11.14
C ALA A 87 10.68 3.14 -10.31
N LEU A 88 10.96 2.53 -9.17
CA LEU A 88 12.18 2.81 -8.38
C LEU A 88 13.47 2.36 -9.09
N THR A 89 13.36 1.54 -10.12
CA THR A 89 14.52 1.13 -10.95
C THR A 89 14.95 2.19 -11.96
N LEU A 90 14.16 3.25 -12.15
CA LEU A 90 14.54 4.39 -12.97
C LEU A 90 15.63 5.22 -12.27
N PRO A 91 16.76 5.53 -12.93
CA PRO A 91 17.89 6.17 -12.29
C PRO A 91 17.60 7.53 -11.63
N GLN A 92 16.61 8.26 -12.17
CA GLN A 92 16.19 9.58 -11.67
C GLN A 92 14.70 9.60 -11.31
N GLY A 93 14.12 8.43 -11.01
CA GLY A 93 12.67 8.32 -10.77
C GLY A 93 11.86 8.85 -11.95
N LEU A 94 10.93 9.76 -11.66
CA LEU A 94 10.07 10.38 -12.66
C LEU A 94 10.57 11.75 -13.14
N ALA A 95 11.77 12.18 -12.71
CA ALA A 95 12.35 13.45 -13.14
C ALA A 95 12.57 13.44 -14.67
N GLY A 96 12.14 14.51 -15.34
CA GLY A 96 12.25 14.60 -16.81
C GLY A 96 11.24 13.76 -17.62
N ALA A 97 10.36 13.01 -16.97
CA ALA A 97 9.34 12.15 -17.63
C ALA A 97 7.90 12.58 -17.24
N PRO A 98 7.41 13.76 -17.64
CA PRO A 98 6.14 14.29 -17.16
C PRO A 98 4.92 13.44 -17.54
N MET A 99 4.94 12.83 -18.73
CA MET A 99 3.85 11.93 -19.15
C MET A 99 3.78 10.69 -18.26
N LEU A 100 4.93 10.09 -17.94
CA LEU A 100 5.00 8.93 -17.04
C LEU A 100 4.58 9.33 -15.63
N ALA A 101 4.98 10.50 -15.13
CA ALA A 101 4.57 11.01 -13.83
C ALA A 101 3.04 11.16 -13.74
N TRP A 102 2.39 11.74 -14.74
CA TRP A 102 0.93 11.82 -14.81
C TRP A 102 0.27 10.44 -14.89
N THR A 103 0.85 9.51 -15.65
CA THR A 103 0.37 8.13 -15.73
C THR A 103 0.43 7.47 -14.34
N MET A 104 1.52 7.63 -13.60
CA MET A 104 1.65 7.11 -12.23
C MET A 104 0.63 7.76 -11.29
N VAL A 105 0.45 9.07 -11.35
CA VAL A 105 -0.59 9.78 -10.58
C VAL A 105 -1.97 9.20 -10.88
N ALA A 106 -2.33 8.99 -12.13
CA ALA A 106 -3.63 8.43 -12.51
C ALA A 106 -3.80 6.99 -11.98
N ILE A 107 -2.81 6.13 -12.16
CA ILE A 107 -2.85 4.73 -11.70
C ILE A 107 -2.99 4.65 -10.17
N VAL A 108 -2.19 5.42 -9.43
CA VAL A 108 -2.26 5.43 -7.96
C VAL A 108 -3.57 6.04 -7.46
N SER A 109 -4.08 7.09 -8.12
CA SER A 109 -5.39 7.67 -7.78
C SER A 109 -6.53 6.68 -7.99
N CYS A 110 -6.48 5.87 -9.06
CA CYS A 110 -7.42 4.76 -9.26
C CYS A 110 -7.28 3.72 -8.11
N GLY A 111 -6.07 3.39 -7.70
CA GLY A 111 -5.81 2.50 -6.57
C GLY A 111 -6.39 3.02 -5.25
N LEU A 112 -6.27 4.32 -5.01
CA LEU A 112 -6.84 4.96 -3.82
C LEU A 112 -8.38 4.98 -3.87
N ALA A 113 -8.98 5.16 -5.05
CA ALA A 113 -10.43 5.04 -5.22
C ALA A 113 -10.91 3.61 -4.97
N LEU A 114 -10.15 2.60 -5.40
CA LEU A 114 -10.46 1.19 -5.17
C LEU A 114 -10.46 0.82 -3.68
N ASP A 115 -9.63 1.47 -2.84
CA ASP A 115 -9.64 1.29 -1.37
C ASP A 115 -11.01 1.61 -0.73
N GLY A 116 -11.69 2.63 -1.24
CA GLY A 116 -13.07 2.92 -0.82
C GLY A 116 -14.06 1.82 -1.22
N VAL A 117 -13.83 1.18 -2.37
CA VAL A 117 -14.69 0.14 -2.94
C VAL A 117 -14.54 -1.17 -2.19
N ASP A 118 -13.32 -1.61 -1.86
CA ASP A 118 -13.10 -2.90 -1.20
C ASP A 118 -13.69 -2.92 0.23
N GLY A 119 -13.53 -1.83 0.98
CA GLY A 119 -14.16 -1.68 2.29
C GLY A 119 -15.69 -1.70 2.24
N TRP A 120 -16.30 -1.06 1.23
CA TRP A 120 -17.74 -1.12 1.01
C TRP A 120 -18.19 -2.54 0.62
N LEU A 121 -17.44 -3.20 -0.26
CA LEU A 121 -17.72 -4.53 -0.78
C LEU A 121 -17.61 -5.60 0.33
N ALA A 122 -16.59 -5.51 1.19
CA ALA A 122 -16.41 -6.40 2.34
C ALA A 122 -17.63 -6.35 3.30
N ARG A 123 -18.13 -5.14 3.58
CA ARG A 123 -19.31 -4.95 4.44
C ARG A 123 -20.58 -5.47 3.78
N ARG A 124 -20.74 -5.27 2.46
CA ARG A 124 -21.96 -5.68 1.73
C ARG A 124 -22.03 -7.17 1.52
N THR A 125 -20.90 -7.85 1.34
CA THR A 125 -20.87 -9.31 1.11
C THR A 125 -20.81 -10.14 2.40
N GLY A 126 -20.56 -9.52 3.57
CA GLY A 126 -20.37 -10.22 4.83
C GLY A 126 -19.11 -11.08 4.90
N LEU A 127 -18.16 -10.91 3.95
CA LEU A 127 -16.92 -11.67 3.85
C LEU A 127 -15.72 -10.94 4.49
N SER A 128 -15.98 -10.03 5.42
CA SER A 128 -14.94 -9.37 6.21
C SER A 128 -14.14 -10.40 7.01
N SER A 129 -12.80 -10.27 7.02
CA SER A 129 -11.92 -11.16 7.76
C SER A 129 -10.73 -10.41 8.35
N ALA A 130 -10.16 -10.95 9.44
CA ALA A 130 -8.94 -10.40 10.03
C ALA A 130 -7.76 -10.44 9.05
N PHE A 131 -7.72 -11.45 8.17
CA PHE A 131 -6.76 -11.51 7.07
C PHE A 131 -6.93 -10.33 6.11
N GLY A 132 -8.16 -10.10 5.61
CA GLY A 132 -8.42 -9.02 4.64
C GLY A 132 -8.05 -7.65 5.19
N ALA A 133 -8.42 -7.35 6.44
CA ALA A 133 -8.09 -6.08 7.09
C ALA A 133 -6.58 -5.87 7.27
N ARG A 134 -5.82 -6.93 7.62
CA ARG A 134 -4.36 -6.86 7.71
C ARG A 134 -3.71 -6.73 6.34
N PHE A 135 -4.19 -7.50 5.37
CA PHE A 135 -3.67 -7.50 4.01
C PHE A 135 -3.79 -6.12 3.37
N ASP A 136 -4.95 -5.51 3.50
CA ASP A 136 -5.22 -4.13 3.05
C ASP A 136 -4.26 -3.13 3.69
N MET A 137 -4.13 -3.16 5.02
CA MET A 137 -3.19 -2.30 5.75
C MET A 137 -1.73 -2.45 5.30
N GLU A 138 -1.28 -3.67 4.98
CA GLU A 138 0.10 -3.91 4.53
C GLU A 138 0.31 -3.42 3.09
N VAL A 139 -0.70 -3.56 2.21
CA VAL A 139 -0.66 -3.03 0.85
C VAL A 139 -0.59 -1.50 0.87
N ASP A 140 -1.37 -0.84 1.72
CA ASP A 140 -1.32 0.62 1.88
C ASP A 140 0.03 1.12 2.41
N ALA A 141 0.58 0.43 3.40
CA ALA A 141 1.90 0.77 3.94
C ALA A 141 3.01 0.60 2.89
N ALA A 142 2.95 -0.49 2.10
CA ALA A 142 3.90 -0.72 1.02
C ALA A 142 3.76 0.34 -0.08
N LEU A 143 2.53 0.72 -0.44
CA LEU A 143 2.28 1.80 -1.39
C LEU A 143 2.88 3.13 -0.91
N ALA A 144 2.60 3.51 0.34
CA ALA A 144 3.14 4.74 0.93
C ALA A 144 4.68 4.74 0.95
N ALA A 145 5.32 3.62 1.29
CA ALA A 145 6.77 3.49 1.29
C ALA A 145 7.35 3.62 -0.13
N CYS A 146 6.80 2.92 -1.13
CA CYS A 146 7.25 2.99 -2.52
C CYS A 146 7.05 4.40 -3.10
N LEU A 147 5.90 5.04 -2.85
CA LEU A 147 5.64 6.42 -3.29
C LEU A 147 6.60 7.41 -2.65
N CYS A 148 6.87 7.28 -1.35
CA CYS A 148 7.82 8.12 -0.63
C CYS A 148 9.21 8.04 -1.27
N LEU A 149 9.70 6.82 -1.52
CA LEU A 149 11.00 6.62 -2.18
C LEU A 149 11.01 7.18 -3.60
N LEU A 150 9.93 7.00 -4.36
CA LEU A 150 9.83 7.51 -5.72
C LEU A 150 9.82 9.04 -5.76
N VAL A 151 9.16 9.71 -4.81
CA VAL A 151 9.18 11.18 -4.64
C VAL A 151 10.59 11.67 -4.35
N ILE A 152 11.31 11.00 -3.44
CA ILE A 152 12.70 11.33 -3.09
C ILE A 152 13.61 11.12 -4.29
N LEU A 153 13.50 9.97 -4.97
CA LEU A 153 14.31 9.65 -6.15
C LEU A 153 14.07 10.62 -7.31
N SER A 154 12.85 11.14 -7.43
CA SER A 154 12.46 12.15 -8.42
C SER A 154 12.93 13.57 -8.05
N GLY A 155 13.66 13.75 -6.95
CA GLY A 155 14.18 15.06 -6.52
C GLY A 155 13.12 16.04 -5.99
N LYS A 156 11.89 15.57 -5.72
CA LYS A 156 10.78 16.43 -5.25
C LYS A 156 10.86 16.72 -3.75
N ALA A 157 11.53 15.87 -2.97
CA ALA A 157 11.79 16.05 -1.55
C ALA A 157 13.11 15.35 -1.15
N GLY A 158 13.66 15.74 -0.01
CA GLY A 158 14.85 15.09 0.56
C GLY A 158 14.51 13.89 1.45
N LEU A 159 15.54 13.29 2.07
CA LEU A 159 15.43 12.15 2.98
C LEU A 159 14.54 12.43 4.21
N TRP A 160 14.30 13.69 4.55
CA TRP A 160 13.39 14.10 5.62
C TRP A 160 11.94 13.64 5.39
N LEU A 161 11.59 13.23 4.14
CA LEU A 161 10.27 12.67 3.79
C LEU A 161 10.10 11.22 4.29
N LEU A 162 11.18 10.48 4.58
CA LEU A 162 11.11 9.05 4.95
C LEU A 162 10.07 8.72 6.04
N PRO A 163 9.88 9.51 7.10
CA PRO A 163 8.84 9.20 8.08
C PRO A 163 7.45 9.09 7.45
N LEU A 164 7.15 9.90 6.42
CA LEU A 164 5.85 9.85 5.75
C LEU A 164 5.58 8.48 5.08
N GLY A 165 6.60 7.78 4.60
CA GLY A 165 6.44 6.45 4.00
C GLY A 165 6.61 5.29 4.98
N PHE A 166 7.40 5.47 6.04
CA PHE A 166 7.91 4.34 6.84
C PHE A 166 7.44 4.31 8.30
N LEU A 167 6.70 5.32 8.79
CA LEU A 167 6.30 5.42 10.19
C LEU A 167 5.53 4.18 10.68
N ARG A 168 4.73 3.55 9.82
CA ARG A 168 4.06 2.29 10.14
C ARG A 168 5.04 1.17 10.44
N TYR A 169 6.09 1.01 9.64
CA TYR A 169 7.11 -0.03 9.87
C TYR A 169 7.90 0.25 11.14
N VAL A 170 8.21 1.52 11.40
CA VAL A 170 8.83 1.96 12.67
C VAL A 170 7.92 1.61 13.86
N TRP A 171 6.61 1.83 13.74
CA TRP A 171 5.63 1.45 14.76
C TRP A 171 5.62 -0.05 15.03
N VAL A 172 5.59 -0.88 13.99
CA VAL A 172 5.62 -2.34 14.11
C VAL A 172 6.94 -2.81 14.76
N ALA A 173 8.07 -2.25 14.33
CA ALA A 173 9.38 -2.55 14.92
C ALA A 173 9.46 -2.11 16.40
N ALA A 174 8.94 -0.92 16.72
CA ALA A 174 8.86 -0.45 18.10
C ALA A 174 7.97 -1.34 18.97
N GLY A 175 6.89 -1.89 18.42
CA GLY A 175 6.02 -2.84 19.12
C GLY A 175 6.71 -4.15 19.49
N MET A 176 7.74 -4.58 18.75
CA MET A 176 8.57 -5.74 19.13
C MET A 176 9.44 -5.45 20.35
N ALA A 177 9.90 -4.22 20.52
CA ALA A 177 10.71 -3.81 21.67
C ALA A 177 9.85 -3.31 22.86
N LEU A 178 8.67 -2.78 22.58
CA LEU A 178 7.76 -2.17 23.55
C LEU A 178 6.38 -2.83 23.47
N PRO A 179 6.13 -3.95 24.15
CA PRO A 179 4.90 -4.74 24.02
C PRO A 179 3.61 -3.96 24.25
N TRP A 180 3.64 -2.90 25.05
CA TRP A 180 2.47 -2.05 25.29
C TRP A 180 1.97 -1.31 24.03
N LEU A 181 2.83 -1.11 23.01
CA LEU A 181 2.45 -0.55 21.71
C LEU A 181 1.61 -1.51 20.84
N THR A 182 1.59 -2.80 21.17
CA THR A 182 0.81 -3.82 20.44
C THR A 182 -0.63 -3.93 20.93
N GLY A 183 -1.02 -3.13 21.91
CA GLY A 183 -2.38 -3.13 22.45
C GLY A 183 -3.45 -2.81 21.41
N ALA A 184 -4.67 -3.31 21.65
CA ALA A 184 -5.80 -3.03 20.76
C ALA A 184 -6.14 -1.54 20.80
N LEU A 185 -6.08 -0.90 19.64
CA LEU A 185 -6.45 0.50 19.45
C LEU A 185 -7.94 0.65 19.17
N PRO A 186 -8.61 1.69 19.69
CA PRO A 186 -10.01 1.97 19.37
C PRO A 186 -10.16 2.32 17.88
N GLU A 187 -11.30 1.97 17.30
CA GLU A 187 -11.62 2.40 15.93
C GLU A 187 -11.79 3.92 15.89
N ARG A 188 -10.99 4.59 15.06
CA ARG A 188 -11.04 6.05 14.87
C ARG A 188 -11.14 6.38 13.39
N PRO A 189 -12.20 7.08 12.95
CA PRO A 189 -12.33 7.54 11.56
C PRO A 189 -11.17 8.45 11.13
N SER A 190 -10.63 9.26 12.08
CA SER A 190 -9.49 10.14 11.82
C SER A 190 -8.23 9.39 11.38
N ARG A 191 -7.97 8.18 11.90
CA ARG A 191 -6.82 7.37 11.48
C ARG A 191 -6.93 6.97 10.00
N LYS A 192 -8.12 6.54 9.58
CA LYS A 192 -8.38 6.21 8.17
C LYS A 192 -8.22 7.43 7.28
N LEU A 193 -8.74 8.58 7.71
CA LEU A 193 -8.58 9.84 6.97
C LEU A 193 -7.10 10.21 6.81
N VAL A 194 -6.28 10.08 7.85
CA VAL A 194 -4.84 10.40 7.80
C VAL A 194 -4.11 9.48 6.82
N CYS A 195 -4.46 8.18 6.74
CA CYS A 195 -3.88 7.26 5.73
C CYS A 195 -4.24 7.71 4.31
N VAL A 196 -5.50 8.09 4.05
CA VAL A 196 -5.93 8.61 2.75
C VAL A 196 -5.20 9.90 2.40
N VAL A 197 -5.07 10.84 3.35
CA VAL A 197 -4.32 12.10 3.17
C VAL A 197 -2.84 11.81 2.90
N GLN A 198 -2.23 10.87 3.58
CA GLN A 198 -0.83 10.47 3.37
C GLN A 198 -0.60 9.97 1.94
N ILE A 199 -1.37 8.97 1.48
CA ILE A 199 -1.23 8.41 0.13
C ILE A 199 -1.59 9.46 -0.92
N GLY A 200 -2.65 10.24 -0.70
CA GLY A 200 -3.06 11.33 -1.58
C GLY A 200 -2.00 12.42 -1.72
N ALA A 201 -1.37 12.83 -0.62
CA ALA A 201 -0.27 13.80 -0.64
C ALA A 201 0.95 13.26 -1.38
N LEU A 202 1.37 12.01 -1.10
CA LEU A 202 2.48 11.36 -1.81
C LEU A 202 2.21 11.25 -3.30
N THR A 203 0.96 10.92 -3.68
CA THR A 203 0.52 10.86 -5.08
C THR A 203 0.58 12.24 -5.74
N ALA A 204 0.08 13.27 -5.08
CA ALA A 204 0.13 14.64 -5.57
C ALA A 204 1.56 15.16 -5.75
N LEU A 205 2.49 14.75 -4.87
CA LEU A 205 3.91 15.09 -4.97
C LEU A 205 4.57 14.50 -6.24
N LEU A 206 4.05 13.42 -6.82
CA LEU A 206 4.54 12.91 -8.10
C LEU A 206 4.13 13.80 -9.27
N ALA A 207 3.08 14.61 -9.14
CA ALA A 207 2.59 15.46 -10.23
C ALA A 207 3.68 16.44 -10.69
N PRO A 208 3.95 16.57 -12.00
CA PRO A 208 5.01 17.44 -12.52
C PRO A 208 4.79 18.92 -12.19
N VAL A 209 3.54 19.32 -12.03
CA VAL A 209 3.17 20.73 -11.78
C VAL A 209 3.43 21.16 -10.33
N LEU A 210 3.56 20.21 -9.39
CA LEU A 210 3.77 20.50 -7.98
C LEU A 210 5.29 20.68 -7.69
N LEU A 211 5.71 21.93 -7.67
CA LEU A 211 7.10 22.33 -7.46
C LEU A 211 7.27 23.01 -6.09
N PRO A 212 8.52 23.10 -5.57
CA PRO A 212 8.82 23.94 -4.39
C PRO A 212 8.41 25.41 -4.61
N PRO A 213 7.89 26.10 -3.58
CA PRO A 213 7.77 25.64 -2.18
C PRO A 213 6.53 24.80 -1.89
N TRP A 214 5.54 24.72 -2.80
CA TRP A 214 4.24 24.08 -2.53
C TRP A 214 4.35 22.57 -2.28
N SER A 215 5.27 21.90 -2.98
CA SER A 215 5.52 20.46 -2.73
C SER A 215 6.04 20.23 -1.31
N ALA A 216 6.96 21.08 -0.83
CA ALA A 216 7.49 20.96 0.53
C ALA A 216 6.43 21.26 1.60
N ILE A 217 5.58 22.26 1.38
CA ILE A 217 4.46 22.59 2.28
C ILE A 217 3.48 21.41 2.37
N LEU A 218 3.06 20.86 1.24
CA LEU A 218 2.15 19.71 1.22
C LEU A 218 2.74 18.50 1.95
N ALA A 219 4.01 18.19 1.68
CA ALA A 219 4.72 17.09 2.34
C ALA A 219 4.82 17.29 3.86
N LEU A 220 5.12 18.51 4.30
CA LEU A 220 5.22 18.85 5.72
C LEU A 220 3.86 18.75 6.42
N VAL A 221 2.79 19.26 5.81
CA VAL A 221 1.44 19.18 6.39
C VAL A 221 0.99 17.72 6.52
N ALA A 222 1.20 16.90 5.48
CA ALA A 222 0.87 15.47 5.52
C ALA A 222 1.70 14.73 6.59
N MET A 223 2.98 15.07 6.74
CA MET A 223 3.85 14.50 7.77
C MET A 223 3.39 14.87 9.19
N ILE A 224 3.07 16.13 9.43
CA ILE A 224 2.57 16.59 10.74
C ILE A 224 1.28 15.84 11.08
N ALA A 225 0.35 15.71 10.14
CA ALA A 225 -0.90 15.00 10.35
C ALA A 225 -0.66 13.50 10.68
N LEU A 226 0.27 12.85 9.99
CA LEU A 226 0.62 11.45 10.23
C LEU A 226 1.27 11.27 11.60
N VAL A 227 2.31 12.05 11.92
CA VAL A 227 3.02 11.98 13.21
C VAL A 227 2.06 12.27 14.36
N TRP A 228 1.18 13.28 14.22
CA TRP A 228 0.14 13.56 15.20
C TRP A 228 -0.78 12.37 15.43
N SER A 229 -1.25 11.71 14.36
CA SER A 229 -2.12 10.53 14.47
C SER A 229 -1.45 9.40 15.27
N PHE A 230 -0.18 9.09 14.96
CA PHE A 230 0.58 8.07 15.67
C PHE A 230 0.90 8.46 17.11
N ALA A 231 1.20 9.74 17.37
CA ALA A 231 1.44 10.24 18.73
C ALA A 231 0.20 10.11 19.61
N VAL A 232 -0.98 10.41 19.09
CA VAL A 232 -2.25 10.23 19.81
C VAL A 232 -2.48 8.75 20.16
N ASP A 233 -2.19 7.84 19.22
CA ASP A 233 -2.33 6.40 19.45
C ASP A 233 -1.31 5.89 20.48
N ALA A 234 -0.05 6.35 20.42
CA ALA A 234 0.99 6.04 21.40
C ALA A 234 0.61 6.52 22.81
N LEU A 235 0.16 7.76 22.93
CA LEU A 235 -0.27 8.34 24.21
C LEU A 235 -1.46 7.58 24.82
N TRP A 236 -2.41 7.15 23.97
CA TRP A 236 -3.56 6.39 24.43
C TRP A 236 -3.17 5.02 24.97
N LEU A 237 -2.28 4.27 24.25
CA LEU A 237 -1.75 2.98 24.69
C LEU A 237 -0.92 3.13 25.98
N TRP A 238 -0.06 4.15 26.05
CA TRP A 238 0.77 4.41 27.21
C TRP A 238 -0.03 4.71 28.48
N ARG A 239 -1.11 5.50 28.36
CA ARG A 239 -2.02 5.78 29.48
C ARG A 239 -2.72 4.52 30.00
N ARG A 240 -3.00 3.56 29.13
CA ARG A 240 -3.62 2.28 29.53
C ARG A 240 -2.62 1.27 30.09
N HIS A 241 -1.37 1.43 29.79
CA HIS A 241 -0.31 0.55 30.30
C HIS A 241 0.15 0.95 31.70
N ARG A 242 -0.05 2.19 32.09
CA ARG A 242 0.20 2.63 33.47
C ARG A 242 -0.90 2.09 34.40
N PRO A 243 -0.53 1.40 35.50
CA PRO A 243 -1.48 0.97 36.55
C PRO A 243 -2.19 2.15 37.19
#